data_e42b8ee99df737b9d7147cc5dd4af823
#
_entry.id   e42b8ee99df737b9d7147cc5dd4af823
#
_cell.length_a   1.000
_cell.length_b   1.000
_cell.length_c   1.000
_cell.angle_alpha   90.00
_cell.angle_beta   90.00
_cell.angle_gamma   90.00
#
_symmetry.space_group_name_H-M   'P 1'
#
loop_
_entity.id
_entity.type
_entity.pdbx_description
1 polymer ?
#
loop_
_entity_poly.entity_id
_entity_poly.type
_entity_poly.pdbx_seq_one_letter_code
_entity_poly.pdbx_strand_id
1 'polypeptide(L)'
;MYCQLETLRHCLPPSVRGILDTLPETLDETYERVLREINKANRGHAHRLLHCLTIAMRPLRVEELAEVLAVDFDAALQGGIPRLNTDWRWVDQHQAVLSTCSSLIVIIDDGDSQVVQFSHFSVKEYLTSDRLASSSEDVSRYHILLESAHTLLAQACLGVLLHLGDDVDEFNAKDIPLAKYAAQYWVDHVQFEKVSSCIQETMEFFFDMDKPHWAAWIRVYKIDAYWIFYSSYGVNDAFPLYYASLCGFYHLVEYLIGKYPEHVNARGGLLVTPLVAALYGKHFQVAELLFQHGAEVDARGGGNEYHTPLTMACVDGPFDTVRWLIDHGADMHAYALQERRFTPLHMVAYHGQLKSAQALLAHGADVNARTDWGEVPLHLAASPLVPRDHVNIMQLFLDHGADANSRNDMGSTPLHCSSHWETDGYMTTKGTVEGAHLLLKYGADIDAKDNQGKTPLQLALAQGNGEMARFLSQYVATRSD
;
A
#
# COMPACT_ATOMS: atom_id res chain seq x y z
N MET A 1 -11.38 -33.82 -16.86
CA MET A 1 -10.85 -34.46 -18.08
C MET A 1 -9.36 -34.79 -17.97
N TYR A 2 -8.47 -33.84 -17.56
CA TYR A 2 -7.03 -34.13 -17.42
C TYR A 2 -6.74 -35.26 -16.41
N CYS A 3 -7.26 -35.18 -15.18
CA CYS A 3 -7.12 -36.25 -14.17
C CYS A 3 -7.69 -37.61 -14.60
N GLN A 4 -8.73 -37.61 -15.44
CA GLN A 4 -9.32 -38.83 -15.99
C GLN A 4 -8.46 -39.43 -17.09
N LEU A 5 -7.81 -38.59 -17.93
CA LEU A 5 -6.89 -39.01 -18.97
C LEU A 5 -5.57 -39.55 -18.39
N GLU A 6 -5.10 -38.98 -17.29
CA GLU A 6 -3.88 -39.46 -16.61
C GLU A 6 -4.03 -40.92 -16.13
N THR A 7 -5.20 -41.28 -15.63
CA THR A 7 -5.52 -42.67 -15.21
C THR A 7 -5.44 -43.66 -16.40
N LEU A 8 -5.77 -43.17 -17.59
CA LEU A 8 -5.72 -44.03 -18.82
C LEU A 8 -4.32 -44.12 -19.42
N ARG A 9 -3.43 -43.17 -19.11
CA ARG A 9 -2.09 -43.03 -19.74
C ARG A 9 -1.16 -44.22 -19.44
N HIS A 10 -1.38 -44.89 -18.32
CA HIS A 10 -0.55 -46.03 -17.87
C HIS A 10 -1.27 -47.39 -18.00
N CYS A 11 -2.42 -47.42 -18.69
CA CYS A 11 -3.19 -48.65 -18.84
C CYS A 11 -2.86 -49.42 -20.11
N LEU A 12 -2.77 -50.73 -20.02
CA LEU A 12 -2.70 -51.58 -21.18
C LEU A 12 -4.03 -51.54 -21.95
N PRO A 13 -3.99 -51.60 -23.32
CA PRO A 13 -5.17 -51.48 -24.16
C PRO A 13 -6.36 -52.40 -23.78
N PRO A 14 -6.18 -53.65 -23.34
CA PRO A 14 -7.28 -54.51 -22.91
C PRO A 14 -8.01 -54.02 -21.65
N SER A 15 -7.33 -53.27 -20.79
CA SER A 15 -7.88 -52.78 -19.51
C SER A 15 -8.58 -51.44 -19.62
N VAL A 16 -8.43 -50.73 -20.73
CA VAL A 16 -8.96 -49.38 -20.96
C VAL A 16 -10.49 -49.34 -20.81
N ARG A 17 -11.19 -50.34 -21.36
CA ARG A 17 -12.67 -50.38 -21.32
C ARG A 17 -13.20 -50.55 -19.90
N GLY A 18 -12.62 -51.47 -19.12
CA GLY A 18 -13.01 -51.66 -17.71
C GLY A 18 -12.70 -50.46 -16.85
N ILE A 19 -11.64 -49.69 -17.16
CA ILE A 19 -11.30 -48.46 -16.42
C ILE A 19 -12.22 -47.34 -16.82
N LEU A 20 -12.61 -47.21 -18.09
CA LEU A 20 -13.61 -46.22 -18.53
C LEU A 20 -14.97 -46.42 -17.83
N ASP A 21 -15.39 -47.68 -17.64
CA ASP A 21 -16.63 -48.02 -16.92
C ASP A 21 -16.59 -47.68 -15.40
N THR A 22 -15.39 -47.50 -14.85
CA THR A 22 -15.17 -47.12 -13.44
C THR A 22 -14.81 -45.65 -13.22
N LEU A 23 -14.78 -44.85 -14.30
CA LEU A 23 -14.50 -43.43 -14.17
C LEU A 23 -15.65 -42.73 -13.42
N PRO A 24 -15.30 -41.80 -12.51
CA PRO A 24 -16.30 -41.02 -11.82
C PRO A 24 -17.18 -40.22 -12.77
N GLU A 25 -18.48 -40.15 -12.48
CA GLU A 25 -19.46 -39.40 -13.27
C GLU A 25 -19.30 -37.89 -13.09
N THR A 26 -18.81 -37.47 -11.91
CA THR A 26 -18.66 -36.08 -11.56
C THR A 26 -17.19 -35.68 -11.30
N LEU A 27 -16.90 -34.40 -11.37
CA LEU A 27 -15.60 -33.86 -11.00
C LEU A 27 -15.31 -34.05 -9.51
N ASP A 28 -16.33 -33.91 -8.66
CA ASP A 28 -16.19 -34.09 -7.22
C ASP A 28 -15.76 -35.52 -6.87
N GLU A 29 -16.40 -36.54 -7.44
CA GLU A 29 -15.99 -37.93 -7.27
C GLU A 29 -14.56 -38.20 -7.76
N THR A 30 -14.17 -37.52 -8.85
CA THR A 30 -12.81 -37.58 -9.36
C THR A 30 -11.82 -37.03 -8.34
N TYR A 31 -12.11 -35.85 -7.74
CA TYR A 31 -11.26 -35.25 -6.72
C TYR A 31 -11.21 -36.06 -5.44
N GLU A 32 -12.36 -36.61 -4.99
CA GLU A 32 -12.37 -37.51 -3.83
C GLU A 32 -11.46 -38.73 -4.03
N ARG A 33 -11.52 -39.36 -5.20
CA ARG A 33 -10.65 -40.49 -5.51
C ARG A 33 -9.19 -40.10 -5.44
N VAL A 34 -8.80 -39.00 -6.08
CA VAL A 34 -7.41 -38.50 -6.07
C VAL A 34 -6.95 -38.20 -4.64
N LEU A 35 -7.79 -37.58 -3.82
CA LEU A 35 -7.47 -37.27 -2.41
C LEU A 35 -7.29 -38.55 -1.57
N ARG A 36 -8.11 -39.60 -1.81
CA ARG A 36 -7.96 -40.92 -1.15
C ARG A 36 -6.67 -41.64 -1.52
N GLU A 37 -6.23 -41.48 -2.77
CA GLU A 37 -5.00 -42.08 -3.31
C GLU A 37 -3.72 -41.46 -2.74
N ILE A 38 -3.79 -40.29 -2.11
CA ILE A 38 -2.62 -39.68 -1.48
C ILE A 38 -2.04 -40.62 -0.42
N ASN A 39 -0.75 -40.93 -0.57
CA ASN A 39 -0.03 -41.83 0.33
C ASN A 39 -0.17 -41.36 1.79
N LYS A 40 -0.49 -42.27 2.70
CA LYS A 40 -0.66 -41.98 4.13
C LYS A 40 0.54 -41.23 4.73
N ALA A 41 1.77 -41.55 4.34
CA ALA A 41 2.97 -40.86 4.78
C ALA A 41 3.04 -39.39 4.33
N ASN A 42 2.44 -39.06 3.19
CA ASN A 42 2.49 -37.72 2.57
C ASN A 42 1.27 -36.86 2.89
N ARG A 43 0.26 -37.38 3.60
CA ARG A 43 -1.02 -36.67 3.83
C ARG A 43 -0.84 -35.31 4.52
N GLY A 44 0.02 -35.23 5.54
CA GLY A 44 0.33 -33.99 6.22
C GLY A 44 1.00 -32.96 5.29
N HIS A 45 1.93 -33.41 4.48
CA HIS A 45 2.60 -32.57 3.48
C HIS A 45 1.65 -32.11 2.38
N ALA A 46 0.79 -33.01 1.86
CA ALA A 46 -0.23 -32.66 0.86
C ALA A 46 -1.20 -31.58 1.40
N HIS A 47 -1.67 -31.75 2.63
CA HIS A 47 -2.53 -30.79 3.28
C HIS A 47 -1.86 -29.40 3.35
N ARG A 48 -0.61 -29.32 3.80
CA ARG A 48 0.15 -28.06 3.86
C ARG A 48 0.31 -27.41 2.47
N LEU A 49 0.71 -28.18 1.45
CA LEU A 49 0.90 -27.67 0.09
C LEU A 49 -0.41 -27.16 -0.52
N LEU A 50 -1.51 -27.92 -0.37
CA LEU A 50 -2.84 -27.53 -0.88
C LEU A 50 -3.34 -26.25 -0.19
N HIS A 51 -3.10 -26.07 1.12
CA HIS A 51 -3.38 -24.83 1.83
C HIS A 51 -2.62 -23.65 1.22
N CYS A 52 -1.31 -23.78 1.05
CA CYS A 52 -0.48 -22.73 0.48
C CYS A 52 -0.91 -22.34 -0.93
N LEU A 53 -1.17 -23.32 -1.80
CA LEU A 53 -1.62 -23.07 -3.17
C LEU A 53 -3.00 -22.40 -3.24
N THR A 54 -3.85 -22.66 -2.26
CA THR A 54 -5.20 -22.07 -2.22
C THR A 54 -5.17 -20.57 -1.97
N ILE A 55 -4.22 -20.08 -1.15
CA ILE A 55 -4.24 -18.69 -0.67
C ILE A 55 -3.00 -17.87 -1.07
N ALA A 56 -2.08 -18.44 -1.82
CA ALA A 56 -0.88 -17.72 -2.24
C ALA A 56 -1.24 -16.46 -3.04
N MET A 57 -0.57 -15.35 -2.75
CA MET A 57 -0.79 -14.04 -3.37
C MET A 57 -0.31 -13.99 -4.83
N ARG A 58 0.63 -14.87 -5.18
CA ARG A 58 1.08 -15.16 -6.55
C ARG A 58 1.38 -16.65 -6.66
N PRO A 59 1.47 -17.21 -7.88
CA PRO A 59 1.95 -18.57 -8.05
C PRO A 59 3.31 -18.77 -7.35
N LEU A 60 3.40 -19.84 -6.55
CA LEU A 60 4.62 -20.18 -5.84
C LEU A 60 5.52 -20.98 -6.77
N ARG A 61 6.83 -20.70 -6.72
CA ARG A 61 7.82 -21.54 -7.41
C ARG A 61 7.92 -22.89 -6.73
N VAL A 62 8.40 -23.89 -7.47
CA VAL A 62 8.57 -25.26 -6.94
C VAL A 62 9.43 -25.26 -5.68
N GLU A 63 10.54 -24.51 -5.70
CA GLU A 63 11.47 -24.37 -4.58
C GLU A 63 10.84 -23.66 -3.38
N GLU A 64 10.00 -22.63 -3.63
CA GLU A 64 9.29 -21.89 -2.59
C GLU A 64 8.27 -22.78 -1.89
N LEU A 65 7.52 -23.56 -2.66
CA LEU A 65 6.53 -24.48 -2.11
C LEU A 65 7.17 -25.67 -1.36
N ALA A 66 8.30 -26.18 -1.88
CA ALA A 66 9.05 -27.23 -1.20
C ALA A 66 9.66 -26.76 0.12
N GLU A 67 10.06 -25.48 0.23
CA GLU A 67 10.61 -24.90 1.45
C GLU A 67 9.58 -24.86 2.60
N VAL A 68 8.28 -24.71 2.31
CA VAL A 68 7.21 -24.79 3.31
C VAL A 68 7.25 -26.14 4.05
N LEU A 69 7.67 -27.23 3.39
CA LEU A 69 7.76 -28.56 4.01
C LEU A 69 8.93 -28.68 5.00
N ALA A 70 9.92 -27.80 4.89
CA ALA A 70 11.05 -27.74 5.80
C ALA A 70 10.80 -26.88 7.06
N VAL A 71 9.62 -26.28 7.17
CA VAL A 71 9.24 -25.51 8.38
C VAL A 71 8.68 -26.45 9.46
N ASP A 72 9.22 -26.35 10.67
CA ASP A 72 8.73 -27.06 11.86
C ASP A 72 7.52 -26.29 12.45
N PHE A 73 6.34 -26.81 12.20
CA PHE A 73 5.08 -26.29 12.74
C PHE A 73 4.72 -26.92 14.09
N ASP A 74 5.31 -28.03 14.46
CA ASP A 74 4.95 -28.74 15.70
C ASP A 74 5.43 -27.93 16.92
N ALA A 75 6.51 -27.17 16.78
CA ALA A 75 6.94 -26.19 17.76
C ALA A 75 5.83 -25.13 17.99
N ALA A 76 5.17 -24.64 16.96
CA ALA A 76 4.08 -23.67 17.06
C ALA A 76 2.83 -24.24 17.73
N LEU A 77 2.49 -25.51 17.48
CA LEU A 77 1.35 -26.20 18.12
C LEU A 77 1.52 -26.41 19.61
N GLN A 78 2.78 -26.40 20.11
CA GLN A 78 3.12 -26.53 21.53
C GLN A 78 3.37 -25.18 22.23
N GLY A 79 2.89 -24.07 21.62
CA GLY A 79 3.16 -22.70 22.11
C GLY A 79 4.57 -22.21 21.79
N GLY A 80 5.26 -22.86 20.85
CA GLY A 80 6.56 -22.46 20.36
C GLY A 80 6.48 -21.65 19.07
N ILE A 81 7.64 -21.23 18.58
CA ILE A 81 7.77 -20.39 17.40
C ILE A 81 8.13 -21.27 16.21
N PRO A 82 7.44 -21.15 15.04
CA PRO A 82 7.78 -21.91 13.84
C PRO A 82 9.23 -21.62 13.42
N ARG A 83 9.97 -22.64 12.99
CA ARG A 83 11.38 -22.51 12.60
C ARG A 83 11.66 -23.27 11.30
N LEU A 84 12.43 -22.65 10.44
CA LEU A 84 12.96 -23.34 9.28
C LEU A 84 14.03 -24.33 9.72
N ASN A 85 13.86 -25.60 9.36
CA ASN A 85 14.86 -26.65 9.55
C ASN A 85 15.47 -27.04 8.19
N THR A 86 16.64 -26.52 7.89
CA THR A 86 17.31 -26.74 6.61
C THR A 86 17.70 -28.21 6.37
N ASP A 87 17.84 -29.01 7.41
CA ASP A 87 18.13 -30.45 7.31
C ASP A 87 16.91 -31.24 6.77
N TRP A 88 15.71 -30.66 6.82
CA TRP A 88 14.48 -31.26 6.29
C TRP A 88 14.26 -30.92 4.83
N ARG A 89 15.13 -30.15 4.18
CA ARG A 89 15.03 -29.81 2.77
C ARG A 89 15.16 -31.06 1.91
N TRP A 90 14.28 -31.18 0.94
CA TRP A 90 14.32 -32.27 -0.03
C TRP A 90 15.44 -32.04 -1.04
N VAL A 91 16.18 -33.11 -1.38
CA VAL A 91 17.22 -33.07 -2.40
C VAL A 91 16.62 -32.84 -3.80
N ASP A 92 15.47 -33.48 -4.07
CA ASP A 92 14.68 -33.26 -5.29
C ASP A 92 13.35 -32.59 -4.92
N GLN A 93 13.29 -31.29 -5.10
CA GLN A 93 12.14 -30.46 -4.75
C GLN A 93 10.95 -30.71 -5.68
N HIS A 94 11.20 -30.97 -6.98
CA HIS A 94 10.16 -31.36 -7.93
C HIS A 94 9.48 -32.67 -7.52
N GLN A 95 10.28 -33.67 -7.22
CA GLN A 95 9.77 -34.96 -6.76
C GLN A 95 9.00 -34.80 -5.44
N ALA A 96 9.46 -33.96 -4.52
CA ALA A 96 8.76 -33.67 -3.26
C ALA A 96 7.36 -33.12 -3.50
N VAL A 97 7.24 -32.11 -4.35
CA VAL A 97 5.96 -31.46 -4.66
C VAL A 97 5.04 -32.39 -5.45
N LEU A 98 5.51 -33.01 -6.53
CA LEU A 98 4.70 -33.89 -7.38
C LEU A 98 4.27 -35.18 -6.68
N SER A 99 5.14 -35.82 -5.90
CA SER A 99 4.78 -37.05 -5.17
C SER A 99 3.76 -36.81 -4.06
N THR A 100 3.60 -35.55 -3.64
CA THR A 100 2.72 -35.19 -2.55
C THR A 100 1.29 -34.92 -3.05
N CYS A 101 1.10 -34.19 -4.15
CA CYS A 101 -0.21 -33.75 -4.63
C CYS A 101 -0.55 -34.20 -6.07
N SER A 102 0.34 -34.90 -6.73
CA SER A 102 0.22 -35.53 -8.08
C SER A 102 -0.79 -34.86 -9.05
N SER A 103 -1.93 -35.49 -9.30
CA SER A 103 -2.89 -35.07 -10.34
C SER A 103 -3.68 -33.78 -10.01
N LEU A 104 -3.58 -33.24 -8.79
CA LEU A 104 -4.27 -32.00 -8.42
C LEU A 104 -3.50 -30.74 -8.83
N ILE A 105 -2.21 -30.89 -9.11
CA ILE A 105 -1.31 -29.77 -9.43
C ILE A 105 -0.59 -29.99 -10.74
N VAL A 106 -0.12 -28.91 -11.32
CA VAL A 106 0.76 -28.88 -12.50
C VAL A 106 1.92 -27.94 -12.24
N ILE A 107 3.07 -28.26 -12.79
CA ILE A 107 4.22 -27.37 -12.81
C ILE A 107 4.27 -26.75 -14.22
N ILE A 108 4.35 -25.44 -14.27
CA ILE A 108 4.33 -24.64 -15.50
C ILE A 108 5.62 -23.83 -15.57
N ASP A 109 6.26 -23.82 -16.73
CA ASP A 109 7.40 -22.95 -16.99
C ASP A 109 6.93 -21.49 -17.12
N ASP A 110 7.49 -20.60 -16.31
CA ASP A 110 7.21 -19.17 -16.28
C ASP A 110 8.54 -18.40 -16.45
N GLY A 111 9.02 -18.33 -17.69
CA GLY A 111 10.30 -17.73 -18.02
C GLY A 111 11.48 -18.49 -17.41
N ASP A 112 12.18 -17.85 -16.47
CA ASP A 112 13.36 -18.42 -15.81
C ASP A 112 13.03 -19.30 -14.58
N SER A 113 11.76 -19.52 -14.28
CA SER A 113 11.31 -20.26 -13.10
C SER A 113 10.19 -21.24 -13.43
N GLN A 114 9.99 -22.21 -12.53
CA GLN A 114 8.88 -23.15 -12.61
C GLN A 114 7.93 -22.90 -11.46
N VAL A 115 6.65 -22.66 -11.78
CA VAL A 115 5.60 -22.37 -10.81
C VAL A 115 4.62 -23.51 -10.68
N VAL A 116 4.06 -23.68 -9.48
CA VAL A 116 3.06 -24.69 -9.17
C VAL A 116 1.67 -24.06 -9.18
N GLN A 117 0.74 -24.71 -9.86
CA GLN A 117 -0.65 -24.29 -9.91
C GLN A 117 -1.57 -25.50 -9.78
N PHE A 118 -2.83 -25.27 -9.44
CA PHE A 118 -3.84 -26.31 -9.56
C PHE A 118 -4.03 -26.72 -11.02
N SER A 119 -4.19 -28.02 -11.27
CA SER A 119 -4.44 -28.57 -12.61
C SER A 119 -5.71 -28.00 -13.27
N HIS A 120 -6.66 -27.54 -12.44
CA HIS A 120 -7.88 -26.87 -12.86
C HIS A 120 -8.40 -25.97 -11.72
N PHE A 121 -9.02 -24.82 -12.06
CA PHE A 121 -9.52 -23.85 -11.06
C PHE A 121 -10.55 -24.47 -10.10
N SER A 122 -11.37 -25.44 -10.58
CA SER A 122 -12.37 -26.11 -9.75
C SER A 122 -11.79 -26.99 -8.63
N VAL A 123 -10.48 -27.31 -8.67
CA VAL A 123 -9.80 -27.98 -7.54
C VAL A 123 -9.83 -27.07 -6.31
N LYS A 124 -9.47 -25.80 -6.47
CA LYS A 124 -9.52 -24.81 -5.39
C LYS A 124 -10.95 -24.66 -4.86
N GLU A 125 -11.94 -24.51 -5.77
CA GLU A 125 -13.35 -24.37 -5.39
C GLU A 125 -13.85 -25.60 -4.62
N TYR A 126 -13.44 -26.80 -5.04
CA TYR A 126 -13.80 -28.03 -4.35
C TYR A 126 -13.18 -28.13 -2.95
N LEU A 127 -11.87 -27.83 -2.83
CA LEU A 127 -11.15 -27.89 -1.56
C LEU A 127 -11.71 -26.93 -0.49
N THR A 128 -12.30 -25.81 -0.90
CA THR A 128 -12.90 -24.81 0.01
C THR A 128 -14.42 -24.94 0.17
N SER A 129 -15.04 -25.97 -0.43
CA SER A 129 -16.50 -26.10 -0.47
C SER A 129 -17.05 -26.89 0.72
N ASP A 130 -18.29 -26.57 1.13
CA ASP A 130 -19.06 -27.34 2.11
C ASP A 130 -19.32 -28.79 1.66
N ARG A 131 -19.25 -29.07 0.34
CA ARG A 131 -19.37 -30.42 -0.20
C ARG A 131 -18.24 -31.31 0.29
N LEU A 132 -17.01 -30.82 0.24
CA LEU A 132 -15.85 -31.55 0.78
C LEU A 132 -15.91 -31.65 2.31
N ALA A 133 -16.32 -30.58 3.00
CA ALA A 133 -16.50 -30.61 4.46
C ALA A 133 -17.46 -31.67 4.92
N SER A 134 -18.49 -31.96 4.11
CA SER A 134 -19.56 -32.94 4.39
C SER A 134 -19.23 -34.36 3.89
N SER A 135 -18.11 -34.57 3.22
CA SER A 135 -17.64 -35.84 2.71
C SER A 135 -17.17 -36.79 3.83
N SER A 136 -16.78 -38.04 3.47
CA SER A 136 -16.22 -38.99 4.42
C SER A 136 -14.93 -38.47 5.08
N GLU A 137 -14.67 -38.89 6.34
CA GLU A 137 -13.57 -38.41 7.18
C GLU A 137 -12.17 -38.50 6.50
N ASP A 138 -11.96 -39.52 5.67
CA ASP A 138 -10.72 -39.74 4.93
C ASP A 138 -10.47 -38.69 3.84
N VAL A 139 -11.51 -38.01 3.37
CA VAL A 139 -11.46 -36.96 2.35
C VAL A 139 -11.71 -35.58 2.94
N SER A 140 -12.69 -35.41 3.84
CA SER A 140 -13.02 -34.14 4.47
C SER A 140 -11.87 -33.49 5.24
N ARG A 141 -10.85 -34.27 5.64
CA ARG A 141 -9.60 -33.75 6.22
C ARG A 141 -8.85 -32.79 5.30
N TYR A 142 -9.09 -32.84 3.99
CA TYR A 142 -8.48 -31.91 3.01
C TYR A 142 -9.31 -30.66 2.78
N HIS A 143 -10.46 -30.51 3.49
CA HIS A 143 -11.23 -29.27 3.46
C HIS A 143 -10.40 -28.12 4.01
N ILE A 144 -10.35 -27.03 3.26
CA ILE A 144 -9.49 -25.87 3.55
C ILE A 144 -10.34 -24.73 4.09
N LEU A 145 -10.15 -24.43 5.36
CA LEU A 145 -10.62 -23.18 5.97
C LEU A 145 -9.59 -22.09 5.66
N LEU A 146 -10.05 -20.98 5.08
CA LEU A 146 -9.16 -19.91 4.64
C LEU A 146 -8.34 -19.32 5.79
N GLU A 147 -8.95 -19.13 6.97
CA GLU A 147 -8.25 -18.67 8.18
C GLU A 147 -7.08 -19.60 8.54
N SER A 148 -7.32 -20.91 8.56
CA SER A 148 -6.29 -21.92 8.86
C SER A 148 -5.18 -21.93 7.80
N ALA A 149 -5.54 -21.75 6.53
CA ALA A 149 -4.58 -21.70 5.44
C ALA A 149 -3.69 -20.45 5.54
N HIS A 150 -4.29 -19.28 5.76
CA HIS A 150 -3.53 -18.03 5.97
C HIS A 150 -2.64 -18.12 7.21
N THR A 151 -3.12 -18.71 8.32
CA THR A 151 -2.33 -18.95 9.54
C THR A 151 -1.10 -19.80 9.23
N LEU A 152 -1.30 -20.93 8.52
CA LEU A 152 -0.22 -21.84 8.16
C LEU A 152 0.85 -21.14 7.30
N LEU A 153 0.43 -20.40 6.26
CA LEU A 153 1.40 -19.76 5.38
C LEU A 153 2.07 -18.56 6.05
N ALA A 154 1.36 -17.81 6.90
CA ALA A 154 1.95 -16.77 7.74
C ALA A 154 3.03 -17.34 8.68
N GLN A 155 2.75 -18.48 9.34
CA GLN A 155 3.73 -19.19 10.17
C GLN A 155 4.91 -19.69 9.37
N ALA A 156 4.70 -20.22 8.15
CA ALA A 156 5.79 -20.64 7.27
C ALA A 156 6.68 -19.45 6.89
N CYS A 157 6.06 -18.34 6.51
CA CYS A 157 6.78 -17.11 6.18
C CYS A 157 7.60 -16.59 7.36
N LEU A 158 6.98 -16.49 8.56
CA LEU A 158 7.68 -16.05 9.76
C LEU A 158 8.81 -17.01 10.16
N GLY A 159 8.59 -18.34 10.06
CA GLY A 159 9.61 -19.34 10.31
C GLY A 159 10.85 -19.18 9.42
N VAL A 160 10.66 -18.79 8.18
CA VAL A 160 11.72 -18.46 7.24
C VAL A 160 12.39 -17.13 7.61
N LEU A 161 11.62 -16.08 7.88
CA LEU A 161 12.16 -14.77 8.22
C LEU A 161 12.94 -14.80 9.56
N LEU A 162 12.52 -15.63 10.50
CA LEU A 162 13.22 -15.88 11.77
C LEU A 162 14.55 -16.62 11.60
N HIS A 163 14.75 -17.28 10.46
CA HIS A 163 16.02 -17.93 10.13
C HIS A 163 17.03 -16.96 9.51
N LEU A 164 16.58 -15.77 9.05
CA LEU A 164 17.44 -14.75 8.48
C LEU A 164 18.35 -14.14 9.56
N GLY A 165 19.65 -14.08 9.28
CA GLY A 165 20.65 -13.44 10.16
C GLY A 165 20.87 -11.97 9.83
N ASP A 166 21.79 -11.36 10.59
CA ASP A 166 22.14 -9.94 10.42
C ASP A 166 22.77 -9.60 9.07
N ASP A 167 23.38 -10.58 8.40
CA ASP A 167 24.10 -10.40 7.14
C ASP A 167 23.20 -10.56 5.91
N VAL A 168 21.90 -10.82 6.10
CA VAL A 168 20.98 -11.07 4.98
C VAL A 168 20.44 -9.77 4.42
N ASP A 169 20.52 -9.66 3.09
CA ASP A 169 19.93 -8.59 2.28
C ASP A 169 19.17 -9.17 1.06
N GLU A 170 18.64 -8.30 0.19
CA GLU A 170 17.92 -8.70 -1.02
C GLU A 170 18.77 -9.58 -1.96
N PHE A 171 20.11 -9.45 -1.94
CA PHE A 171 20.99 -10.14 -2.87
C PHE A 171 21.34 -11.56 -2.39
N ASN A 172 21.54 -11.76 -1.08
CA ASN A 172 21.94 -13.04 -0.51
C ASN A 172 20.77 -13.87 0.08
N ALA A 173 19.58 -13.29 0.21
CA ALA A 173 18.35 -14.01 0.54
C ALA A 173 17.93 -15.07 -0.52
N LYS A 174 18.62 -15.12 -1.66
CA LYS A 174 18.37 -16.09 -2.76
C LYS A 174 18.64 -17.54 -2.37
N ASP A 175 19.47 -17.78 -1.36
CA ASP A 175 19.80 -19.11 -0.87
C ASP A 175 18.67 -19.75 -0.05
N ILE A 176 17.65 -18.94 0.28
CA ILE A 176 16.44 -19.39 0.97
C ILE A 176 15.24 -19.14 0.04
N PRO A 177 14.77 -20.17 -0.69
CA PRO A 177 13.79 -20.01 -1.76
C PRO A 177 12.55 -19.18 -1.38
N LEU A 178 11.97 -19.44 -0.20
CA LEU A 178 10.75 -18.78 0.25
C LEU A 178 10.99 -17.36 0.82
N ALA A 179 12.24 -16.94 1.08
CA ALA A 179 12.53 -15.69 1.80
C ALA A 179 11.93 -14.45 1.13
N LYS A 180 12.03 -14.33 -0.20
CA LYS A 180 11.49 -13.19 -0.93
C LYS A 180 9.95 -13.14 -0.90
N TYR A 181 9.30 -14.29 -1.08
CA TYR A 181 7.84 -14.38 -0.93
C TYR A 181 7.42 -14.04 0.50
N ALA A 182 8.10 -14.66 1.47
CA ALA A 182 7.84 -14.42 2.89
C ALA A 182 7.94 -12.94 3.23
N ALA A 183 9.05 -12.29 2.87
CA ALA A 183 9.27 -10.87 3.17
C ALA A 183 8.21 -9.95 2.55
N GLN A 184 7.71 -10.28 1.37
CA GLN A 184 6.74 -9.45 0.63
C GLN A 184 5.30 -9.65 1.08
N TYR A 185 4.88 -10.90 1.39
CA TYR A 185 3.45 -11.23 1.51
C TYR A 185 3.00 -11.74 2.89
N TRP A 186 3.91 -11.94 3.86
CA TRP A 186 3.49 -12.43 5.17
C TRP A 186 2.48 -11.51 5.85
N VAL A 187 2.61 -10.19 5.66
CA VAL A 187 1.70 -9.18 6.22
C VAL A 187 0.28 -9.38 5.69
N ASP A 188 0.13 -9.60 4.37
CA ASP A 188 -1.18 -9.84 3.75
C ASP A 188 -1.87 -11.08 4.33
N HIS A 189 -1.09 -12.13 4.62
CA HIS A 189 -1.63 -13.32 5.26
C HIS A 189 -2.04 -13.07 6.71
N VAL A 190 -1.26 -12.31 7.46
CA VAL A 190 -1.58 -11.98 8.87
C VAL A 190 -2.78 -11.06 9.00
N GLN A 191 -3.01 -10.19 8.02
CA GLN A 191 -4.17 -9.29 8.01
C GLN A 191 -5.50 -10.00 7.72
N PHE A 192 -5.47 -11.28 7.31
CA PHE A 192 -6.68 -12.05 7.08
C PHE A 192 -7.37 -12.39 8.41
N GLU A 193 -8.61 -11.92 8.58
CA GLU A 193 -9.50 -12.20 9.73
C GLU A 193 -8.79 -12.23 11.10
N LYS A 194 -8.75 -13.41 11.75
CA LYS A 194 -8.20 -13.61 13.10
C LYS A 194 -6.76 -14.12 13.12
N VAL A 195 -6.09 -14.21 11.98
CA VAL A 195 -4.76 -14.81 11.87
C VAL A 195 -3.76 -14.12 12.80
N SER A 196 -3.78 -12.79 12.89
CA SER A 196 -2.89 -12.03 13.78
C SER A 196 -2.99 -12.46 15.23
N SER A 197 -4.20 -12.76 15.72
CA SER A 197 -4.43 -13.25 17.07
C SER A 197 -3.89 -14.66 17.29
N CYS A 198 -3.93 -15.51 16.25
CA CYS A 198 -3.44 -16.89 16.32
C CYS A 198 -1.92 -17.00 16.40
N ILE A 199 -1.19 -15.99 15.92
CA ILE A 199 0.29 -15.99 15.85
C ILE A 199 0.90 -14.83 16.62
N GLN A 200 0.18 -14.25 17.57
CA GLN A 200 0.59 -13.07 18.33
C GLN A 200 1.98 -13.26 18.99
N GLU A 201 2.21 -14.36 19.70
CA GLU A 201 3.50 -14.64 20.35
C GLU A 201 4.66 -14.70 19.35
N THR A 202 4.43 -15.27 18.17
CA THR A 202 5.44 -15.31 17.10
C THR A 202 5.77 -13.91 16.59
N MET A 203 4.76 -13.03 16.45
CA MET A 203 4.94 -11.65 16.01
C MET A 203 5.69 -10.84 17.09
N GLU A 204 5.35 -10.99 18.36
CA GLU A 204 6.05 -10.35 19.49
C GLU A 204 7.53 -10.73 19.53
N PHE A 205 7.83 -12.01 19.29
CA PHE A 205 9.21 -12.49 19.18
C PHE A 205 9.93 -11.94 17.95
N PHE A 206 9.24 -11.85 16.81
CA PHE A 206 9.80 -11.35 15.54
C PHE A 206 10.14 -9.86 15.63
N PHE A 207 9.31 -9.05 16.30
CA PHE A 207 9.48 -7.63 16.49
C PHE A 207 10.26 -7.25 17.76
N ASP A 208 10.87 -8.21 18.44
CA ASP A 208 11.72 -7.94 19.59
C ASP A 208 12.98 -7.16 19.15
N MET A 209 13.24 -6.03 19.78
CA MET A 209 14.36 -5.14 19.44
C MET A 209 15.73 -5.77 19.66
N ASP A 210 15.83 -6.68 20.63
CA ASP A 210 17.09 -7.38 20.95
C ASP A 210 17.43 -8.47 19.90
N LYS A 211 16.60 -8.59 18.84
CA LYS A 211 16.72 -9.62 17.80
C LYS A 211 16.85 -9.02 16.42
N PRO A 212 17.61 -9.66 15.52
CA PRO A 212 17.89 -9.13 14.19
C PRO A 212 16.73 -9.27 13.19
N HIS A 213 15.70 -10.07 13.50
CA HIS A 213 14.76 -10.62 12.54
C HIS A 213 13.94 -9.57 11.79
N TRP A 214 13.35 -8.60 12.50
CA TRP A 214 12.59 -7.52 11.87
C TRP A 214 13.47 -6.64 10.98
N ALA A 215 14.72 -6.38 11.39
CA ALA A 215 15.67 -5.60 10.60
C ALA A 215 16.11 -6.37 9.34
N ALA A 216 16.34 -7.70 9.45
CA ALA A 216 16.62 -8.56 8.31
C ALA A 216 15.46 -8.55 7.32
N TRP A 217 14.20 -8.64 7.80
CA TRP A 217 13.02 -8.51 6.95
C TRP A 217 13.01 -7.22 6.12
N ILE A 218 13.23 -6.06 6.78
CA ILE A 218 13.23 -4.75 6.10
C ILE A 218 14.37 -4.62 5.09
N ARG A 219 15.54 -5.24 5.33
CA ARG A 219 16.63 -5.29 4.35
C ARG A 219 16.28 -6.11 3.10
N VAL A 220 15.52 -7.20 3.28
CA VAL A 220 15.05 -8.03 2.15
C VAL A 220 13.92 -7.35 1.39
N TYR A 221 13.00 -6.69 2.10
CA TYR A 221 11.85 -6.03 1.49
C TYR A 221 11.50 -4.72 2.21
N LYS A 222 11.74 -3.60 1.55
CA LYS A 222 11.38 -2.27 2.08
C LYS A 222 9.88 -2.05 1.91
N ILE A 223 9.11 -2.38 2.93
CA ILE A 223 7.65 -2.27 2.91
C ILE A 223 7.13 -0.84 2.70
N ASP A 224 7.90 0.16 3.10
CA ASP A 224 7.58 1.58 2.94
C ASP A 224 8.15 2.21 1.66
N ALA A 225 8.82 1.42 0.79
CA ALA A 225 9.45 1.93 -0.45
C ALA A 225 8.47 2.58 -1.44
N TYR A 226 7.19 2.28 -1.37
CA TYR A 226 6.16 2.95 -2.17
C TYR A 226 6.14 4.47 -1.94
N TRP A 227 6.58 4.95 -0.78
CA TRP A 227 6.60 6.35 -0.36
C TRP A 227 7.91 7.07 -0.65
N ILE A 228 8.83 6.46 -1.42
CA ILE A 228 10.18 7.00 -1.76
C ILE A 228 10.11 8.39 -2.41
N PHE A 229 9.04 8.74 -3.10
CA PHE A 229 8.91 10.04 -3.75
C PHE A 229 8.94 11.24 -2.78
N TYR A 230 8.78 11.00 -1.47
CA TYR A 230 8.74 12.03 -0.42
C TYR A 230 10.03 12.18 0.38
N SER A 231 11.00 11.29 0.17
CA SER A 231 12.25 11.27 0.94
C SER A 231 13.47 11.31 0.01
N SER A 232 14.10 12.46 -0.04
CA SER A 232 15.34 12.67 -0.80
C SER A 232 16.60 12.25 -0.04
N TYR A 233 16.50 11.77 1.20
CA TYR A 233 17.64 11.53 2.09
C TYR A 233 17.57 10.19 2.79
N GLY A 234 18.75 9.64 3.09
CA GLY A 234 18.96 8.33 3.68
C GLY A 234 18.06 8.08 4.89
N VAL A 235 17.28 7.03 4.77
CA VAL A 235 16.33 6.60 5.77
C VAL A 235 17.12 5.95 6.89
N ASN A 236 17.04 6.50 8.10
CA ASN A 236 17.45 5.76 9.29
C ASN A 236 16.45 4.60 9.48
N ASP A 237 16.97 3.43 9.84
CA ASP A 237 16.14 2.29 10.18
C ASP A 237 15.13 2.71 11.26
N ALA A 238 13.84 2.47 10.99
CA ALA A 238 12.81 2.76 11.96
C ALA A 238 12.74 1.65 13.02
N PHE A 239 12.10 1.93 14.14
CA PHE A 239 11.90 0.96 15.21
C PHE A 239 10.75 -0.01 14.89
N PRO A 240 10.70 -1.18 15.52
CA PRO A 240 9.61 -2.15 15.34
C PRO A 240 8.21 -1.57 15.43
N LEU A 241 7.98 -0.63 16.35
CA LEU A 241 6.69 0.03 16.53
C LEU A 241 6.22 0.78 15.26
N TYR A 242 7.13 1.38 14.49
CA TYR A 242 6.81 2.03 13.22
C TYR A 242 6.27 1.02 12.20
N TYR A 243 6.95 -0.11 12.00
CA TYR A 243 6.54 -1.12 11.04
C TYR A 243 5.27 -1.86 11.48
N ALA A 244 5.11 -2.15 12.76
CA ALA A 244 3.87 -2.71 13.31
C ALA A 244 2.68 -1.77 13.09
N SER A 245 2.90 -0.46 13.23
CA SER A 245 1.89 0.57 12.99
C SER A 245 1.54 0.70 11.52
N LEU A 246 2.55 0.67 10.63
CA LEU A 246 2.36 0.68 9.17
C LEU A 246 1.54 -0.53 8.68
N CYS A 247 1.77 -1.70 9.28
CA CYS A 247 1.04 -2.93 8.97
C CYS A 247 -0.34 -3.03 9.65
N GLY A 248 -0.65 -2.17 10.61
CA GLY A 248 -1.94 -2.17 11.31
C GLY A 248 -2.13 -3.28 12.35
N PHE A 249 -1.05 -3.83 12.90
CA PHE A 249 -1.09 -4.91 13.89
C PHE A 249 -1.45 -4.40 15.29
N TYR A 250 -2.74 -4.16 15.52
CA TYR A 250 -3.25 -3.48 16.72
C TYR A 250 -2.71 -4.06 18.04
N HIS A 251 -2.84 -5.36 18.27
CA HIS A 251 -2.38 -5.99 19.52
C HIS A 251 -0.85 -5.99 19.67
N LEU A 252 -0.12 -6.13 18.55
CA LEU A 252 1.33 -6.01 18.57
C LEU A 252 1.76 -4.58 18.90
N VAL A 253 1.08 -3.57 18.33
CA VAL A 253 1.32 -2.15 18.65
C VAL A 253 1.06 -1.89 20.14
N GLU A 254 -0.05 -2.38 20.69
CA GLU A 254 -0.37 -2.28 22.12
C GLU A 254 0.73 -2.92 22.99
N TYR A 255 1.19 -4.12 22.64
CA TYR A 255 2.30 -4.79 23.32
C TYR A 255 3.60 -3.99 23.25
N LEU A 256 3.98 -3.49 22.06
CA LEU A 256 5.21 -2.73 21.84
C LEU A 256 5.19 -1.38 22.57
N ILE A 257 4.06 -0.69 22.63
CA ILE A 257 3.88 0.53 23.43
C ILE A 257 4.09 0.22 24.92
N GLY A 258 3.53 -0.87 25.42
CA GLY A 258 3.72 -1.29 26.81
C GLY A 258 5.17 -1.63 27.15
N LYS A 259 5.89 -2.21 26.19
CA LYS A 259 7.30 -2.65 26.38
C LYS A 259 8.32 -1.53 26.14
N TYR A 260 8.04 -0.64 25.17
CA TYR A 260 8.94 0.43 24.69
C TYR A 260 8.17 1.75 24.54
N PRO A 261 7.65 2.35 25.62
CA PRO A 261 6.82 3.56 25.54
C PRO A 261 7.55 4.77 24.94
N GLU A 262 8.87 4.82 25.06
CA GLU A 262 9.72 5.87 24.47
C GLU A 262 9.72 5.88 22.94
N HIS A 263 9.29 4.77 22.29
CA HIS A 263 9.24 4.68 20.84
C HIS A 263 7.96 5.21 20.21
N VAL A 264 6.97 5.63 20.99
CA VAL A 264 5.70 6.19 20.46
C VAL A 264 5.94 7.38 19.52
N ASN A 265 6.95 8.20 19.83
CA ASN A 265 7.38 9.34 19.02
C ASN A 265 8.76 9.15 18.37
N ALA A 266 9.27 7.91 18.36
CA ALA A 266 10.55 7.63 17.74
C ALA A 266 10.52 7.92 16.23
N ARG A 267 11.60 8.55 15.75
CA ARG A 267 11.74 8.93 14.35
C ARG A 267 12.51 7.89 13.58
N GLY A 268 12.01 7.52 12.42
CA GLY A 268 12.62 6.57 11.48
C GLY A 268 11.66 6.19 10.38
N GLY A 269 12.16 5.50 9.36
CA GLY A 269 11.37 5.14 8.18
C GLY A 269 10.98 6.35 7.31
N LEU A 270 10.33 6.09 6.18
CA LEU A 270 9.95 7.13 5.21
C LEU A 270 8.82 8.03 5.69
N LEU A 271 7.94 7.52 6.55
CA LEU A 271 6.79 8.24 7.10
C LEU A 271 7.06 8.85 8.48
N VAL A 272 8.30 8.81 8.92
CA VAL A 272 8.85 9.52 10.09
C VAL A 272 8.45 8.99 11.46
N THR A 273 7.17 8.84 11.77
CA THR A 273 6.70 8.38 13.08
C THR A 273 5.70 7.23 12.96
N PRO A 274 5.54 6.41 14.02
CA PRO A 274 4.53 5.35 14.04
C PRO A 274 3.10 5.86 13.76
N LEU A 275 2.75 7.05 14.26
CA LEU A 275 1.44 7.65 14.01
C LEU A 275 1.20 7.91 12.52
N VAL A 276 2.17 8.52 11.85
CA VAL A 276 2.05 8.82 10.41
C VAL A 276 2.02 7.52 9.61
N ALA A 277 2.83 6.53 9.99
CA ALA A 277 2.81 5.20 9.36
C ALA A 277 1.43 4.52 9.46
N ALA A 278 0.80 4.56 10.65
CA ALA A 278 -0.56 4.04 10.85
C ALA A 278 -1.60 4.77 9.98
N LEU A 279 -1.54 6.10 9.91
CA LEU A 279 -2.47 6.93 9.14
C LEU A 279 -2.36 6.68 7.63
N TYR A 280 -1.14 6.56 7.10
CA TYR A 280 -0.92 6.26 5.69
C TYR A 280 -1.27 4.81 5.33
N GLY A 281 -1.09 3.87 6.27
CA GLY A 281 -1.62 2.50 6.18
C GLY A 281 -3.15 2.42 6.30
N LYS A 282 -3.84 3.53 6.62
CA LYS A 282 -5.29 3.62 6.90
C LYS A 282 -5.73 2.82 8.12
N HIS A 283 -4.81 2.61 9.06
CA HIS A 283 -5.05 1.87 10.30
C HIS A 283 -5.47 2.83 11.44
N PHE A 284 -6.66 3.44 11.30
CA PHE A 284 -7.13 4.49 12.21
C PHE A 284 -7.28 4.03 13.66
N GLN A 285 -7.56 2.75 13.91
CA GLN A 285 -7.60 2.20 15.27
C GLN A 285 -6.22 2.19 15.92
N VAL A 286 -5.17 1.88 15.16
CA VAL A 286 -3.78 1.96 15.60
C VAL A 286 -3.36 3.41 15.82
N ALA A 287 -3.75 4.31 14.91
CA ALA A 287 -3.48 5.74 15.07
C ALA A 287 -4.12 6.29 16.36
N GLU A 288 -5.36 5.90 16.66
CA GLU A 288 -6.06 6.26 17.89
C GLU A 288 -5.32 5.71 19.13
N LEU A 289 -4.90 4.46 19.10
CA LEU A 289 -4.13 3.86 20.20
C LEU A 289 -2.81 4.63 20.45
N LEU A 290 -2.06 4.93 19.40
CA LEU A 290 -0.83 5.71 19.49
C LEU A 290 -1.08 7.12 20.07
N PHE A 291 -2.14 7.79 19.59
CA PHE A 291 -2.53 9.12 20.08
C PHE A 291 -2.88 9.11 21.56
N GLN A 292 -3.65 8.12 22.05
CA GLN A 292 -3.97 7.92 23.44
C GLN A 292 -2.74 7.69 24.33
N HIS A 293 -1.64 7.18 23.73
CA HIS A 293 -0.36 6.97 24.41
C HIS A 293 0.65 8.10 24.15
N GLY A 294 0.18 9.27 23.70
CA GLY A 294 0.99 10.47 23.59
C GLY A 294 1.75 10.64 22.29
N ALA A 295 1.29 10.02 21.18
CA ALA A 295 1.86 10.32 19.87
C ALA A 295 1.59 11.77 19.48
N GLU A 296 2.63 12.46 19.04
CA GLU A 296 2.59 13.86 18.64
C GLU A 296 1.95 13.99 17.23
N VAL A 297 0.79 14.67 17.17
CA VAL A 297 0.04 14.88 15.92
C VAL A 297 0.79 15.77 14.93
N ASP A 298 1.58 16.72 15.46
CA ASP A 298 2.38 17.68 14.67
C ASP A 298 3.88 17.34 14.64
N ALA A 299 4.25 16.08 14.92
CA ALA A 299 5.64 15.66 14.88
C ALA A 299 6.25 15.94 13.51
N ARG A 300 7.18 16.89 13.45
CA ARG A 300 7.89 17.27 12.21
C ARG A 300 8.94 16.24 11.87
N GLY A 301 9.09 15.89 10.59
CA GLY A 301 10.12 14.96 10.16
C GLY A 301 10.02 14.59 8.69
N GLY A 302 10.86 13.64 8.29
CA GLY A 302 11.12 13.35 6.90
C GLY A 302 12.48 13.92 6.52
N GLY A 303 13.12 13.40 5.48
CA GLY A 303 14.46 13.80 5.03
C GLY A 303 14.65 15.30 4.83
N ASN A 304 13.58 16.04 4.78
CA ASN A 304 13.48 17.47 4.95
C ASN A 304 12.65 17.70 6.21
N GLU A 305 13.23 18.00 7.34
CA GLU A 305 12.63 18.19 8.69
C GLU A 305 11.46 19.19 8.80
N TYR A 306 10.69 19.40 7.73
CA TYR A 306 9.92 20.60 7.50
C TYR A 306 8.42 20.37 7.34
N HIS A 307 7.99 19.13 7.13
CA HIS A 307 6.57 18.82 6.98
C HIS A 307 5.96 18.32 8.28
N THR A 308 4.77 18.83 8.63
CA THR A 308 3.93 18.17 9.61
C THR A 308 3.14 17.03 8.95
N PRO A 309 2.63 16.06 9.72
CA PRO A 309 1.75 15.03 9.18
C PRO A 309 0.59 15.57 8.34
N LEU A 310 0.01 16.71 8.77
CA LEU A 310 -1.08 17.36 8.05
C LEU A 310 -0.63 17.95 6.71
N THR A 311 0.53 18.63 6.66
CA THR A 311 1.06 19.14 5.39
C THR A 311 1.43 18.03 4.43
N MET A 312 1.99 16.91 4.92
CA MET A 312 2.25 15.71 4.11
C MET A 312 0.95 15.12 3.55
N ALA A 313 -0.06 14.94 4.38
CA ALA A 313 -1.35 14.40 3.95
C ALA A 313 -2.05 15.29 2.92
N CYS A 314 -1.82 16.60 2.96
CA CYS A 314 -2.34 17.57 1.98
C CYS A 314 -1.62 17.54 0.61
N VAL A 315 -0.50 16.84 0.46
CA VAL A 315 0.16 16.66 -0.84
C VAL A 315 -0.53 15.54 -1.63
N ASP A 316 -0.65 14.35 -1.05
CA ASP A 316 -1.17 13.15 -1.74
C ASP A 316 -1.84 12.15 -0.79
N GLY A 317 -1.95 12.51 0.49
CA GLY A 317 -2.58 11.65 1.49
C GLY A 317 -4.07 11.41 1.22
N PRO A 318 -4.61 10.29 1.73
CA PRO A 318 -6.05 10.05 1.70
C PRO A 318 -6.82 11.14 2.47
N PHE A 319 -7.99 11.51 1.98
CA PHE A 319 -8.85 12.49 2.67
C PHE A 319 -9.15 12.12 4.14
N ASP A 320 -9.34 10.83 4.41
CA ASP A 320 -9.62 10.34 5.76
C ASP A 320 -8.45 10.61 6.73
N THR A 321 -7.20 10.57 6.23
CA THR A 321 -6.01 10.95 7.02
C THR A 321 -6.01 12.44 7.34
N VAL A 322 -6.29 13.29 6.35
CA VAL A 322 -6.41 14.76 6.57
C VAL A 322 -7.48 15.03 7.62
N ARG A 323 -8.66 14.42 7.49
CA ARG A 323 -9.76 14.56 8.42
C ARG A 323 -9.39 14.12 9.84
N TRP A 324 -8.79 12.92 9.96
CA TRP A 324 -8.37 12.41 11.26
C TRP A 324 -7.39 13.37 11.96
N LEU A 325 -6.41 13.89 11.24
CA LEU A 325 -5.44 14.84 11.79
C LEU A 325 -6.11 16.15 12.25
N ILE A 326 -7.04 16.69 11.47
CA ILE A 326 -7.79 17.89 11.84
C ILE A 326 -8.64 17.62 13.10
N ASP A 327 -9.37 16.51 13.15
CA ASP A 327 -10.24 16.15 14.27
C ASP A 327 -9.43 15.92 15.57
N HIS A 328 -8.12 15.59 15.46
CA HIS A 328 -7.20 15.42 16.60
C HIS A 328 -6.31 16.63 16.88
N GLY A 329 -6.67 17.79 16.32
CA GLY A 329 -6.06 19.07 16.68
C GLY A 329 -4.73 19.38 15.99
N ALA A 330 -4.45 18.80 14.83
CA ALA A 330 -3.29 19.18 14.03
C ALA A 330 -3.29 20.69 13.70
N ASP A 331 -2.13 21.31 13.75
CA ASP A 331 -1.97 22.73 13.44
C ASP A 331 -2.20 23.04 11.96
N MET A 332 -3.36 23.60 11.65
CA MET A 332 -3.76 23.99 10.28
C MET A 332 -2.97 25.20 9.75
N HIS A 333 -2.22 25.89 10.61
CA HIS A 333 -1.36 27.02 10.25
C HIS A 333 0.11 26.61 10.18
N ALA A 334 0.44 25.35 10.54
CA ALA A 334 1.77 24.81 10.37
C ALA A 334 2.18 24.89 8.90
N TYR A 335 3.42 25.24 8.64
CA TYR A 335 3.93 25.39 7.29
C TYR A 335 5.08 24.41 7.02
N ALA A 336 5.20 23.99 5.78
CA ALA A 336 6.36 23.31 5.26
C ALA A 336 7.53 24.29 5.16
N LEU A 337 8.65 23.99 5.82
CA LEU A 337 9.76 24.93 6.00
C LEU A 337 10.71 25.05 4.81
N GLN A 338 10.60 24.19 3.77
CA GLN A 338 11.45 24.35 2.60
C GLN A 338 10.93 25.46 1.71
N GLU A 339 11.71 26.54 1.69
CA GLU A 339 11.73 27.61 0.68
C GLU A 339 10.47 28.49 0.53
N ARG A 340 9.26 28.06 0.97
CA ARG A 340 8.05 28.85 0.63
C ARG A 340 7.02 29.05 1.75
N ARG A 341 7.15 28.42 2.91
CA ARG A 341 6.16 28.47 4.01
C ARG A 341 4.72 28.15 3.58
N PHE A 342 4.54 27.08 2.84
CA PHE A 342 3.21 26.63 2.44
C PHE A 342 2.44 26.09 3.64
N THR A 343 1.25 26.62 3.88
CA THR A 343 0.28 26.04 4.83
C THR A 343 -0.42 24.83 4.21
N PRO A 344 -1.12 23.96 5.02
CA PRO A 344 -1.96 22.90 4.47
C PRO A 344 -2.91 23.38 3.37
N LEU A 345 -3.48 24.58 3.50
CA LEU A 345 -4.40 25.14 2.51
C LEU A 345 -3.70 25.48 1.18
N HIS A 346 -2.44 25.92 1.21
CA HIS A 346 -1.63 26.11 0.01
C HIS A 346 -1.36 24.77 -0.69
N MET A 347 -1.05 23.71 0.10
CA MET A 347 -0.78 22.38 -0.45
C MET A 347 -2.01 21.79 -1.15
N VAL A 348 -3.18 21.82 -0.51
CA VAL A 348 -4.42 21.31 -1.15
C VAL A 348 -4.83 22.13 -2.37
N ALA A 349 -4.55 23.45 -2.35
CA ALA A 349 -4.77 24.31 -3.51
C ALA A 349 -3.90 23.90 -4.69
N TYR A 350 -2.62 23.63 -4.45
CA TYR A 350 -1.64 23.26 -5.47
C TYR A 350 -1.89 21.86 -6.05
N HIS A 351 -2.35 20.91 -5.22
CA HIS A 351 -2.61 19.51 -5.59
C HIS A 351 -4.06 19.21 -6.00
N GLY A 352 -4.98 20.15 -5.92
CA GLY A 352 -6.35 19.98 -6.37
C GLY A 352 -7.23 19.14 -5.43
N GLN A 353 -6.97 19.13 -4.12
CA GLN A 353 -7.68 18.30 -3.14
C GLN A 353 -8.91 19.03 -2.57
N LEU A 354 -10.02 19.08 -3.31
CA LEU A 354 -11.22 19.81 -2.95
C LEU A 354 -11.81 19.42 -1.59
N LYS A 355 -11.93 18.13 -1.29
CA LYS A 355 -12.50 17.66 0.00
C LYS A 355 -11.64 18.09 1.18
N SER A 356 -10.32 18.00 1.05
CA SER A 356 -9.37 18.44 2.08
C SER A 356 -9.42 19.97 2.27
N ALA A 357 -9.54 20.73 1.18
CA ALA A 357 -9.72 22.18 1.24
C ALA A 357 -11.02 22.58 2.00
N GLN A 358 -12.13 21.88 1.72
CA GLN A 358 -13.40 22.08 2.43
C GLN A 358 -13.26 21.82 3.94
N ALA A 359 -12.60 20.71 4.32
CA ALA A 359 -12.38 20.37 5.71
C ALA A 359 -11.51 21.40 6.43
N LEU A 360 -10.39 21.82 5.82
CA LEU A 360 -9.50 22.83 6.40
C LEU A 360 -10.22 24.17 6.65
N LEU A 361 -10.98 24.64 5.67
CA LEU A 361 -11.74 25.89 5.81
C LEU A 361 -12.86 25.80 6.86
N ALA A 362 -13.56 24.66 6.93
CA ALA A 362 -14.59 24.42 7.93
C ALA A 362 -14.05 24.46 9.36
N HIS A 363 -12.74 24.17 9.54
CA HIS A 363 -12.06 24.21 10.84
C HIS A 363 -11.25 25.50 11.06
N GLY A 364 -11.39 26.49 10.18
CA GLY A 364 -10.83 27.83 10.39
C GLY A 364 -9.43 28.06 9.81
N ALA A 365 -9.01 27.28 8.81
CA ALA A 365 -7.79 27.58 8.08
C ALA A 365 -7.89 28.98 7.43
N ASP A 366 -6.82 29.78 7.51
CA ASP A 366 -6.78 31.13 6.93
C ASP A 366 -6.68 31.07 5.40
N VAL A 367 -7.78 31.44 4.71
CA VAL A 367 -7.87 31.47 3.25
C VAL A 367 -6.94 32.51 2.61
N ASN A 368 -6.47 33.49 3.37
CA ASN A 368 -5.56 34.57 2.95
C ASN A 368 -4.15 34.42 3.53
N ALA A 369 -3.80 33.26 4.10
CA ALA A 369 -2.44 32.97 4.56
C ALA A 369 -1.41 33.24 3.45
N ARG A 370 -0.25 33.80 3.83
CA ARG A 370 0.79 34.17 2.85
C ARG A 370 2.03 33.32 2.97
N THR A 371 2.55 32.90 1.83
CA THR A 371 3.89 32.28 1.69
C THR A 371 4.99 33.33 1.83
N ASP A 372 6.28 32.88 1.85
CA ASP A 372 7.44 33.79 1.79
C ASP A 372 7.54 34.60 0.49
N TRP A 373 6.77 34.23 -0.53
CA TRP A 373 6.65 35.00 -1.79
C TRP A 373 5.39 35.83 -1.87
N GLY A 374 4.70 35.99 -0.74
CA GLY A 374 3.45 36.74 -0.65
C GLY A 374 2.26 36.06 -1.34
N GLU A 375 2.38 34.82 -1.79
CA GLU A 375 1.30 34.09 -2.44
C GLU A 375 0.25 33.65 -1.40
N VAL A 376 -1.02 33.77 -1.77
CA VAL A 376 -2.15 33.20 -1.02
C VAL A 376 -2.62 31.90 -1.70
N PRO A 377 -3.38 31.01 -1.03
CA PRO A 377 -3.86 29.76 -1.63
C PRO A 377 -4.55 29.94 -3.00
N LEU A 378 -5.24 31.07 -3.20
CA LEU A 378 -5.91 31.39 -4.46
C LEU A 378 -4.93 31.57 -5.65
N HIS A 379 -3.69 32.05 -5.41
CA HIS A 379 -2.66 32.11 -6.47
C HIS A 379 -2.32 30.72 -6.98
N LEU A 380 -2.14 29.75 -6.05
CA LEU A 380 -1.78 28.37 -6.39
C LEU A 380 -2.95 27.62 -7.05
N ALA A 381 -4.17 27.86 -6.58
CA ALA A 381 -5.37 27.31 -7.22
C ALA A 381 -5.54 27.84 -8.65
N ALA A 382 -5.11 29.08 -8.93
CA ALA A 382 -5.21 29.71 -10.25
C ALA A 382 -4.14 29.21 -11.23
N SER A 383 -3.01 28.67 -10.74
CA SER A 383 -1.93 28.07 -11.56
C SER A 383 -1.61 26.66 -11.07
N PRO A 384 -2.49 25.68 -11.27
CA PRO A 384 -2.38 24.35 -10.67
C PRO A 384 -1.32 23.49 -11.36
N LEU A 385 -0.63 22.66 -10.55
CA LEU A 385 0.23 21.59 -11.05
C LEU A 385 -0.61 20.48 -11.73
N VAL A 386 -1.78 20.17 -11.18
CA VAL A 386 -2.69 19.15 -11.69
C VAL A 386 -4.06 19.78 -11.90
N PRO A 387 -4.63 19.80 -13.12
CA PRO A 387 -5.86 20.54 -13.43
C PRO A 387 -7.16 19.85 -12.92
N ARG A 388 -7.12 19.19 -11.76
CA ARG A 388 -8.32 18.57 -11.15
C ARG A 388 -8.92 19.50 -10.12
N ASP A 389 -10.22 19.70 -10.17
CA ASP A 389 -11.04 20.43 -9.19
C ASP A 389 -10.61 21.87 -8.86
N HIS A 390 -9.63 22.45 -9.57
CA HIS A 390 -9.07 23.76 -9.26
C HIS A 390 -10.10 24.88 -9.34
N VAL A 391 -10.96 24.86 -10.36
CA VAL A 391 -12.05 25.85 -10.47
C VAL A 391 -12.99 25.76 -9.27
N ASN A 392 -13.30 24.54 -8.82
CA ASN A 392 -14.12 24.31 -7.62
C ASN A 392 -13.41 24.79 -6.34
N ILE A 393 -12.09 24.61 -6.26
CA ILE A 393 -11.27 25.10 -5.13
C ILE A 393 -11.19 26.63 -5.16
N MET A 394 -10.99 27.25 -6.32
CA MET A 394 -11.02 28.69 -6.47
C MET A 394 -12.38 29.25 -6.05
N GLN A 395 -13.48 28.64 -6.49
CA GLN A 395 -14.84 29.00 -6.08
C GLN A 395 -14.98 28.90 -4.57
N LEU A 396 -14.53 27.79 -3.97
CA LEU A 396 -14.58 27.58 -2.53
C LEU A 396 -13.80 28.68 -1.77
N PHE A 397 -12.59 29.03 -2.21
CA PHE A 397 -11.80 30.06 -1.56
C PHE A 397 -12.43 31.45 -1.68
N LEU A 398 -12.95 31.81 -2.85
CA LEU A 398 -13.64 33.08 -3.08
C LEU A 398 -14.92 33.18 -2.23
N ASP A 399 -15.68 32.08 -2.09
CA ASP A 399 -16.87 32.03 -1.23
C ASP A 399 -16.51 32.17 0.25
N HIS A 400 -15.28 31.80 0.66
CA HIS A 400 -14.73 31.97 2.02
C HIS A 400 -13.96 33.29 2.21
N GLY A 401 -14.06 34.23 1.27
CA GLY A 401 -13.50 35.57 1.41
C GLY A 401 -12.04 35.71 0.98
N ALA A 402 -11.56 34.84 0.09
CA ALA A 402 -10.28 35.08 -0.56
C ALA A 402 -10.35 36.34 -1.42
N ASP A 403 -9.34 37.20 -1.31
CA ASP A 403 -9.23 38.41 -2.14
C ASP A 403 -8.76 38.09 -3.55
N ALA A 404 -9.66 38.25 -4.53
CA ALA A 404 -9.36 38.03 -5.96
C ALA A 404 -8.26 38.94 -6.52
N ASN A 405 -7.93 40.04 -5.80
CA ASN A 405 -6.91 41.00 -6.16
C ASN A 405 -5.66 40.96 -5.28
N SER A 406 -5.53 39.93 -4.44
CA SER A 406 -4.31 39.70 -3.65
C SER A 406 -3.07 39.76 -4.56
N ARG A 407 -2.04 40.46 -4.09
CA ARG A 407 -0.77 40.58 -4.85
C ARG A 407 0.33 39.82 -4.13
N ASN A 408 1.07 39.01 -4.85
CA ASN A 408 2.31 38.39 -4.38
C ASN A 408 3.49 39.37 -4.48
N ASP A 409 4.68 38.97 -4.07
CA ASP A 409 5.89 39.83 -4.08
C ASP A 409 6.32 40.26 -5.48
N MET A 410 5.91 39.53 -6.54
CA MET A 410 6.10 39.92 -7.94
C MET A 410 5.02 40.92 -8.41
N GLY A 411 4.09 41.30 -7.54
CA GLY A 411 2.94 42.11 -7.87
C GLY A 411 1.86 41.37 -8.66
N SER A 412 2.01 40.08 -8.88
CA SER A 412 1.07 39.25 -9.64
C SER A 412 -0.17 38.97 -8.81
N THR A 413 -1.35 39.06 -9.43
CA THR A 413 -2.64 38.65 -8.85
C THR A 413 -3.00 37.23 -9.26
N PRO A 414 -4.00 36.56 -8.66
CA PRO A 414 -4.47 35.26 -9.13
C PRO A 414 -4.84 35.24 -10.61
N LEU A 415 -5.30 36.36 -11.17
CA LEU A 415 -5.61 36.48 -12.60
C LEU A 415 -4.32 36.48 -13.47
N HIS A 416 -3.20 37.04 -12.98
CA HIS A 416 -1.91 36.87 -13.62
C HIS A 416 -1.46 35.41 -13.61
N CYS A 417 -1.62 34.71 -12.46
CA CYS A 417 -1.30 33.28 -12.35
C CYS A 417 -2.14 32.41 -13.30
N SER A 418 -3.44 32.70 -13.45
CA SER A 418 -4.30 32.04 -14.46
C SER A 418 -3.82 32.29 -15.90
N SER A 419 -3.13 33.38 -16.15
CA SER A 419 -2.62 33.75 -17.48
C SER A 419 -1.25 33.16 -17.77
N HIS A 420 -0.57 32.65 -16.77
CA HIS A 420 0.76 32.08 -16.87
C HIS A 420 0.73 30.68 -17.50
N TRP A 421 1.71 30.39 -18.36
CA TRP A 421 1.95 29.08 -18.92
C TRP A 421 3.43 28.77 -18.78
N GLU A 422 3.78 27.93 -17.82
CA GLU A 422 5.15 27.50 -17.62
C GLU A 422 5.32 26.03 -18.04
N THR A 423 6.37 25.79 -18.84
CA THR A 423 6.83 24.45 -19.18
C THR A 423 8.26 24.36 -18.70
N ASP A 424 8.52 23.76 -17.55
CA ASP A 424 9.87 23.49 -17.04
C ASP A 424 10.47 22.16 -17.56
N GLY A 425 9.88 21.59 -18.62
CA GLY A 425 10.34 20.36 -19.26
C GLY A 425 9.80 19.07 -18.62
N TYR A 426 9.27 19.12 -17.41
CA TYR A 426 8.70 17.97 -16.72
C TYR A 426 7.22 18.14 -16.37
N MET A 427 6.75 19.36 -16.15
CA MET A 427 5.36 19.67 -15.82
C MET A 427 4.89 20.95 -16.53
N THR A 428 3.64 20.93 -17.00
CA THR A 428 2.97 22.11 -17.55
C THR A 428 1.93 22.60 -16.55
N THR A 429 2.17 23.78 -15.96
CA THR A 429 1.12 24.49 -15.24
C THR A 429 0.36 25.36 -16.25
N LYS A 430 -0.93 25.14 -16.41
CA LYS A 430 -1.79 25.91 -17.32
C LYS A 430 -2.98 26.44 -16.54
N GLY A 431 -3.03 27.75 -16.34
CA GLY A 431 -4.25 28.40 -15.90
C GLY A 431 -5.37 28.21 -16.90
N THR A 432 -6.59 28.12 -16.42
CA THR A 432 -7.76 27.83 -17.24
C THR A 432 -8.59 29.11 -17.47
N VAL A 433 -9.24 29.17 -18.65
CA VAL A 433 -10.18 30.27 -18.97
C VAL A 433 -11.35 30.29 -18.00
N GLU A 434 -11.80 29.12 -17.54
CA GLU A 434 -12.86 29.00 -16.54
C GLU A 434 -12.44 29.63 -15.20
N GLY A 435 -11.20 29.41 -14.77
CA GLY A 435 -10.63 30.03 -13.57
C GLY A 435 -10.55 31.55 -13.70
N ALA A 436 -10.08 32.06 -14.84
CA ALA A 436 -10.04 33.51 -15.12
C ALA A 436 -11.45 34.12 -15.15
N HIS A 437 -12.41 33.47 -15.78
CA HIS A 437 -13.82 33.90 -15.76
C HIS A 437 -14.38 33.99 -14.36
N LEU A 438 -14.07 32.99 -13.51
CA LEU A 438 -14.50 32.98 -12.12
C LEU A 438 -13.88 34.16 -11.33
N LEU A 439 -12.58 34.38 -11.45
CA LEU A 439 -11.92 35.52 -10.82
C LEU A 439 -12.54 36.86 -11.21
N LEU A 440 -12.80 37.07 -12.49
CA LEU A 440 -13.45 38.27 -13.00
C LEU A 440 -14.89 38.44 -12.46
N LYS A 441 -15.63 37.35 -12.31
CA LYS A 441 -16.95 37.34 -11.67
C LYS A 441 -16.89 37.82 -10.22
N TYR A 442 -15.79 37.48 -9.51
CA TYR A 442 -15.55 37.92 -8.11
C TYR A 442 -14.79 39.24 -8.00
N GLY A 443 -14.71 40.00 -9.10
CA GLY A 443 -14.18 41.36 -9.09
C GLY A 443 -12.67 41.48 -9.21
N ALA A 444 -12.02 40.46 -9.81
CA ALA A 444 -10.61 40.61 -10.17
C ALA A 444 -10.40 41.79 -11.12
N ASP A 445 -9.36 42.59 -10.88
CA ASP A 445 -9.01 43.72 -11.73
C ASP A 445 -8.23 43.20 -12.98
N ILE A 446 -8.88 43.27 -14.15
CA ILE A 446 -8.33 42.82 -15.42
C ILE A 446 -7.14 43.68 -15.88
N ASP A 447 -7.08 44.93 -15.44
CA ASP A 447 -6.05 45.91 -15.78
C ASP A 447 -4.91 46.01 -14.73
N ALA A 448 -4.98 45.15 -13.68
CA ALA A 448 -3.94 45.06 -12.66
C ALA A 448 -2.56 44.88 -13.33
N LYS A 449 -1.54 45.59 -12.85
CA LYS A 449 -0.17 45.47 -13.38
C LYS A 449 0.74 44.82 -12.35
N ASP A 450 1.51 43.86 -12.77
CA ASP A 450 2.59 43.27 -11.97
C ASP A 450 3.75 44.25 -11.77
N ASN A 451 4.82 43.84 -11.08
CA ASN A 451 5.99 44.68 -10.85
C ASN A 451 6.80 44.95 -12.14
N GLN A 452 6.54 44.25 -13.24
CA GLN A 452 7.09 44.51 -14.56
C GLN A 452 6.20 45.43 -15.39
N GLY A 453 5.06 45.88 -14.83
CA GLY A 453 4.07 46.70 -15.51
C GLY A 453 3.19 45.97 -16.49
N LYS A 454 3.21 44.62 -16.50
CA LYS A 454 2.39 43.78 -17.39
C LYS A 454 1.00 43.53 -16.78
N THR A 455 -0.01 43.58 -17.64
CA THR A 455 -1.36 43.10 -17.28
C THR A 455 -1.48 41.59 -17.54
N PRO A 456 -2.53 40.90 -16.99
CA PRO A 456 -2.79 39.48 -17.28
C PRO A 456 -2.87 39.17 -18.78
N LEU A 457 -3.50 40.06 -19.56
CA LEU A 457 -3.56 39.95 -21.02
C LEU A 457 -2.16 40.04 -21.69
N GLN A 458 -1.35 40.99 -21.24
CA GLN A 458 0.02 41.15 -21.78
C GLN A 458 0.90 39.95 -21.42
N LEU A 459 0.70 39.39 -20.24
CA LEU A 459 1.39 38.17 -19.82
C LEU A 459 0.98 36.98 -20.67
N ALA A 460 -0.34 36.75 -20.89
CA ALA A 460 -0.86 35.68 -21.73
C ALA A 460 -0.31 35.76 -23.18
N LEU A 461 -0.23 36.97 -23.75
CA LEU A 461 0.33 37.18 -25.07
C LEU A 461 1.83 36.90 -25.10
N ALA A 462 2.59 37.34 -24.09
CA ALA A 462 4.03 37.14 -24.02
C ALA A 462 4.42 35.65 -23.90
N GLN A 463 3.57 34.85 -23.30
CA GLN A 463 3.81 33.42 -23.10
C GLN A 463 3.12 32.53 -24.16
N GLY A 464 2.45 33.09 -25.13
CA GLY A 464 1.80 32.35 -26.20
C GLY A 464 0.51 31.61 -25.75
N ASN A 465 -0.08 31.98 -24.60
CA ASN A 465 -1.37 31.45 -24.18
C ASN A 465 -2.51 32.10 -24.99
N GLY A 466 -2.66 31.68 -26.25
CA GLY A 466 -3.60 32.28 -27.19
C GLY A 466 -5.08 32.14 -26.84
N GLU A 467 -5.44 31.12 -26.07
CA GLU A 467 -6.81 30.92 -25.58
C GLU A 467 -7.17 31.97 -24.51
N MET A 468 -6.31 32.10 -23.50
CA MET A 468 -6.46 33.10 -22.45
C MET A 468 -6.41 34.54 -23.02
N ALA A 469 -5.47 34.81 -23.90
CA ALA A 469 -5.36 36.12 -24.54
C ALA A 469 -6.63 36.51 -25.32
N ARG A 470 -7.22 35.58 -26.06
CA ARG A 470 -8.52 35.83 -26.75
C ARG A 470 -9.63 36.10 -25.77
N PHE A 471 -9.74 35.30 -24.71
CA PHE A 471 -10.77 35.48 -23.68
C PHE A 471 -10.66 36.84 -23.01
N LEU A 472 -9.45 37.20 -22.51
CA LEU A 472 -9.25 38.48 -21.84
C LEU A 472 -9.47 39.68 -22.77
N SER A 473 -9.06 39.60 -24.06
CA SER A 473 -9.31 40.65 -25.03
C SER A 473 -10.80 40.88 -25.32
N GLN A 474 -11.56 39.80 -25.41
CA GLN A 474 -13.03 39.88 -25.57
C GLN A 474 -13.70 40.49 -24.34
N TYR A 475 -13.26 40.09 -23.14
CA TYR A 475 -13.82 40.62 -21.90
C TYR A 475 -13.56 42.13 -21.73
N VAL A 476 -12.35 42.61 -22.11
CA VAL A 476 -12.04 44.04 -22.11
C VAL A 476 -12.93 44.79 -23.10
N ALA A 477 -13.14 44.26 -24.31
CA ALA A 477 -13.99 44.89 -25.34
C ALA A 477 -15.46 45.04 -24.87
N THR A 478 -16.00 44.04 -24.17
CA THR A 478 -17.38 44.08 -23.66
C THR A 478 -17.61 45.06 -22.49
N ARG A 479 -16.54 45.56 -21.84
CA ARG A 479 -16.62 46.58 -20.78
C ARG A 479 -16.55 48.00 -21.32
N SER A 480 -16.12 48.18 -22.55
CA SER A 480 -15.92 49.48 -23.19
C SER A 480 -17.15 49.98 -23.93
N ASP A 481 -18.17 49.11 -24.11
CA ASP A 481 -19.50 49.39 -24.62
C ASP A 481 -20.51 49.55 -23.43
#